data_7a119193efbc56a5048daddbd4acc50a
#
_entry.id   7a119193efbc56a5048daddbd4acc50a
#
_cell.length_a   1.000
_cell.length_b   1.000
_cell.length_c   1.000
_cell.angle_alpha   90.00
_cell.angle_beta   90.00
_cell.angle_gamma   90.00
#
_symmetry.space_group_name_H-M   'P 1'
#
loop_
_entity.id
_entity.type
_entity.pdbx_description
1 polymer ?
#
loop_
_entity_poly.entity_id
_entity_poly.type
_entity_poly.pdbx_seq_one_letter_code
_entity_poly.pdbx_strand_id
1 'polypeptide(L)'
;SFLPGAYAGVYANIAEMRPDSILRDLKNPHLSRTEQRQQANLLAQLNQLDLERQQQDQKLESSIQAMEMAFRMQFAVPEVFDTAKESKPTLDLYGKSEFAKGCLIARRLVERGVRMVQLSHSISGYDIAWDTGHGDIKGGHAHLARECDQGIAGLIQDLKLRGLLDETLVIWGGE
;
A
#
# COMPACT_ATOMS: atom_id res chain seq x y z
N SER A 1 15.93 10.14 -5.17
CA SER A 1 15.83 9.27 -3.98
C SER A 1 17.24 8.95 -3.48
N PHE A 2 17.48 9.09 -2.20
CA PHE A 2 18.77 8.76 -1.57
C PHE A 2 18.99 7.24 -1.48
N LEU A 3 17.91 6.48 -1.37
CA LEU A 3 17.95 5.03 -1.29
C LEU A 3 17.88 4.38 -2.68
N PRO A 4 18.53 3.20 -2.86
CA PRO A 4 18.36 2.39 -4.07
C PRO A 4 16.89 2.06 -4.34
N GLY A 5 16.53 1.89 -5.61
CA GLY A 5 15.16 1.61 -6.04
C GLY A 5 14.52 0.37 -5.39
N ALA A 6 15.32 -0.59 -4.93
CA ALA A 6 14.85 -1.76 -4.19
C ALA A 6 14.15 -1.42 -2.85
N TYR A 7 14.39 -0.22 -2.33
CA TYR A 7 13.77 0.29 -1.10
C TYR A 7 12.67 1.32 -1.38
N ALA A 8 12.39 1.60 -2.64
CA ALA A 8 11.29 2.48 -3.01
C ALA A 8 9.96 1.80 -2.70
N GLY A 9 9.09 2.48 -1.97
CA GLY A 9 7.72 2.03 -1.74
C GLY A 9 6.86 2.18 -3.00
N VAL A 10 5.77 1.45 -3.05
CA VAL A 10 4.72 1.62 -4.08
C VAL A 10 3.63 2.49 -3.51
N TYR A 11 3.32 3.57 -4.22
CA TYR A 11 2.23 4.46 -3.84
C TYR A 11 0.89 3.92 -4.36
N ALA A 12 -0.11 3.86 -3.49
CA ALA A 12 -1.47 3.51 -3.83
C ALA A 12 -2.44 4.61 -3.40
N ASN A 13 -3.28 5.09 -4.31
CA ASN A 13 -4.32 6.06 -3.99
C ASN A 13 -5.60 5.34 -3.57
N ILE A 14 -5.93 5.39 -2.28
CA ILE A 14 -7.09 4.70 -1.71
C ILE A 14 -8.39 5.44 -2.03
N ALA A 15 -8.35 6.76 -2.23
CA ALA A 15 -9.54 7.56 -2.54
C ALA A 15 -10.19 7.16 -3.88
N GLU A 16 -9.43 6.71 -4.84
CA GLU A 16 -9.94 6.27 -6.14
C GLU A 16 -10.53 4.85 -6.14
N MET A 17 -10.37 4.07 -5.10
CA MET A 17 -10.96 2.78 -4.71
C MET A 17 -11.39 1.80 -5.82
N ARG A 18 -10.98 2.00 -7.05
CA ARG A 18 -11.12 1.00 -8.11
C ARG A 18 -9.85 0.16 -8.15
N PRO A 19 -9.93 -1.17 -8.06
CA PRO A 19 -8.74 -2.03 -8.14
C PRO A 19 -7.86 -1.74 -9.35
N ASP A 20 -8.45 -1.23 -10.43
CA ASP A 20 -7.78 -0.92 -11.69
C ASP A 20 -7.04 0.43 -11.69
N SER A 21 -7.42 1.37 -10.80
CA SER A 21 -6.84 2.72 -10.70
C SER A 21 -5.98 2.93 -9.46
N ILE A 22 -6.04 2.03 -8.49
CA ILE A 22 -5.31 2.13 -7.22
C ILE A 22 -3.80 2.15 -7.44
N LEU A 23 -3.32 1.34 -8.35
CA LEU A 23 -1.92 1.31 -8.74
C LEU A 23 -1.80 1.72 -10.21
N ARG A 24 -1.16 2.86 -10.43
CA ARG A 24 -0.80 3.28 -11.78
C ARG A 24 0.11 2.20 -12.39
N ASP A 25 -0.10 1.93 -13.66
CA ASP A 25 0.77 1.07 -14.49
C ASP A 25 0.79 -0.43 -14.13
N LEU A 26 -0.18 -0.93 -13.32
CA LEU A 26 -0.30 -2.36 -13.08
C LEU A 26 -0.70 -3.17 -14.31
N LYS A 27 -1.38 -2.56 -15.28
CA LYS A 27 -1.81 -3.22 -16.51
C LYS A 27 -1.10 -2.62 -17.70
N ASN A 28 -0.40 -3.45 -18.45
CA ASN A 28 0.04 -3.06 -19.78
C ASN A 28 -1.15 -3.21 -20.74
N PRO A 29 -1.65 -2.14 -21.36
CA PRO A 29 -2.81 -2.22 -22.25
C PRO A 29 -2.54 -2.98 -23.56
N HIS A 30 -1.26 -3.22 -23.88
CA HIS A 30 -0.83 -3.81 -25.15
C HIS A 30 -0.44 -5.29 -25.04
N LEU A 31 -0.36 -5.86 -23.83
CA LEU A 31 0.08 -7.24 -23.62
C LEU A 31 -0.94 -8.00 -22.77
N SER A 32 -1.20 -9.24 -23.16
CA SER A 32 -1.92 -10.18 -22.31
C SER A 32 -1.10 -10.56 -21.07
N ARG A 33 -1.75 -11.08 -20.02
CA ARG A 33 -1.07 -11.54 -18.80
C ARG A 33 0.00 -12.61 -19.08
N THR A 34 -0.26 -13.47 -20.04
CA THR A 34 0.68 -14.53 -20.43
C THR A 34 1.92 -13.95 -21.11
N GLU A 35 1.74 -12.98 -22.00
CA GLU A 35 2.83 -12.29 -22.67
C GLU A 35 3.66 -11.44 -21.69
N GLN A 36 3.03 -10.77 -20.74
CA GLN A 36 3.73 -10.05 -19.68
C GLN A 36 4.60 -10.98 -18.84
N ARG A 37 4.09 -12.18 -18.52
CA ARG A 37 4.86 -13.17 -17.78
C ARG A 37 6.04 -13.72 -18.59
N GLN A 38 5.83 -13.96 -19.87
CA GLN A 38 6.91 -14.39 -20.77
C GLN A 38 7.97 -13.32 -20.91
N GLN A 39 7.58 -12.05 -21.04
CA GLN A 39 8.50 -10.92 -21.10
C GLN A 39 9.30 -10.76 -19.79
N ALA A 40 8.65 -10.87 -18.62
CA ALA A 40 9.33 -10.82 -17.33
C ALA A 40 10.33 -11.98 -17.16
N ASN A 41 9.95 -13.20 -17.57
CA ASN A 41 10.83 -14.36 -17.52
C ASN A 41 12.04 -14.21 -18.47
N LEU A 42 11.81 -13.68 -19.67
CA LEU A 42 12.88 -13.43 -20.65
C LEU A 42 13.87 -12.37 -20.12
N LEU A 43 13.35 -11.30 -19.55
CA LEU A 43 14.19 -10.27 -18.91
C LEU A 43 15.00 -10.84 -17.75
N ALA A 44 14.41 -11.69 -16.91
CA ALA A 44 15.13 -12.35 -15.82
C ALA A 44 16.26 -13.24 -16.34
N GLN A 45 16.03 -13.99 -17.43
CA GLN A 45 17.06 -14.83 -18.06
C GLN A 45 18.18 -14.00 -18.68
N LEU A 46 17.85 -12.92 -19.40
CA LEU A 46 18.84 -12.02 -19.99
C LEU A 46 19.69 -11.35 -18.91
N ASN A 47 19.05 -10.92 -17.83
CA ASN A 47 19.75 -10.31 -16.70
C ASN A 47 20.66 -11.29 -15.97
N GLN A 48 20.26 -12.56 -15.87
CA GLN A 48 21.11 -13.59 -15.28
C GLN A 48 22.36 -13.87 -16.13
N LEU A 49 22.23 -13.86 -17.46
CA LEU A 49 23.37 -13.97 -18.38
C LEU A 49 24.29 -12.75 -18.32
N ASP A 50 23.75 -11.57 -18.05
CA ASP A 50 24.51 -10.33 -17.94
C ASP A 50 25.23 -10.23 -16.58
N LEU A 51 24.59 -10.70 -15.51
CA LEU A 51 25.23 -10.85 -14.18
C LEU A 51 26.44 -11.77 -14.18
N GLU A 52 26.44 -12.81 -15.02
CA GLU A 52 27.58 -13.71 -15.22
C GLU A 52 28.73 -13.03 -15.99
N ARG A 53 28.43 -11.98 -16.75
CA ARG A 53 29.41 -11.24 -17.60
C ARG A 53 29.94 -9.96 -17.00
N GLN A 54 29.18 -9.30 -16.18
CA GLN A 54 29.54 -8.01 -15.56
C GLN A 54 29.55 -8.13 -14.05
N GLN A 55 30.62 -7.61 -13.43
CA GLN A 55 30.71 -7.46 -11.99
C GLN A 55 29.53 -6.57 -11.49
N GLN A 56 28.63 -7.21 -10.76
CA GLN A 56 27.55 -6.66 -9.90
C GLN A 56 27.18 -5.17 -10.11
N ASP A 57 26.31 -4.87 -11.07
CA ASP A 57 25.64 -3.56 -11.08
C ASP A 57 24.43 -3.61 -10.13
N GLN A 58 24.61 -3.07 -8.91
CA GLN A 58 23.55 -2.96 -7.89
C GLN A 58 22.30 -2.24 -8.39
N LYS A 59 22.43 -1.34 -9.38
CA LYS A 59 21.27 -0.63 -9.95
C LYS A 59 20.43 -1.55 -10.82
N LEU A 60 21.06 -2.40 -11.60
CA LEU A 60 20.37 -3.36 -12.45
C LEU A 60 19.62 -4.40 -11.58
N GLU A 61 20.28 -4.94 -10.57
CA GLU A 61 19.66 -5.90 -9.63
C GLU A 61 18.46 -5.28 -8.91
N SER A 62 18.57 -4.04 -8.44
CA SER A 62 17.48 -3.31 -7.83
C SER A 62 16.30 -3.10 -8.78
N SER A 63 16.56 -2.84 -10.05
CA SER A 63 15.52 -2.67 -11.07
C SER A 63 14.80 -4.00 -11.36
N ILE A 64 15.52 -5.10 -11.41
CA ILE A 64 14.95 -6.44 -11.58
C ILE A 64 14.04 -6.80 -10.42
N GLN A 65 14.51 -6.59 -9.18
CA GLN A 65 13.72 -6.86 -7.98
C GLN A 65 12.44 -6.00 -7.92
N ALA A 66 12.54 -4.73 -8.33
CA ALA A 66 11.38 -3.84 -8.42
C ALA A 66 10.37 -4.31 -9.48
N MET A 67 10.84 -4.77 -10.65
CA MET A 67 9.98 -5.32 -11.70
C MET A 67 9.30 -6.64 -11.28
N GLU A 68 10.03 -7.56 -10.64
CA GLU A 68 9.45 -8.79 -10.11
C GLU A 68 8.42 -8.51 -9.03
N MET A 69 8.69 -7.55 -8.16
CA MET A 69 7.75 -7.12 -7.12
C MET A 69 6.50 -6.53 -7.76
N ALA A 70 6.63 -5.61 -8.72
CA ALA A 70 5.51 -5.04 -9.46
C ALA A 70 4.66 -6.12 -10.14
N PHE A 71 5.31 -7.11 -10.75
CA PHE A 71 4.64 -8.24 -11.38
C PHE A 71 3.85 -9.08 -10.36
N ARG A 72 4.43 -9.43 -9.22
CA ARG A 72 3.73 -10.15 -8.14
C ARG A 72 2.55 -9.36 -7.59
N MET A 73 2.70 -8.04 -7.47
CA MET A 73 1.64 -7.16 -7.00
C MET A 73 0.44 -7.13 -7.94
N GLN A 74 0.61 -7.28 -9.25
CA GLN A 74 -0.51 -7.35 -10.22
C GLN A 74 -1.53 -8.45 -9.88
N PHE A 75 -1.09 -9.53 -9.26
CA PHE A 75 -1.98 -10.64 -8.87
C PHE A 75 -2.55 -10.48 -7.45
N ALA A 76 -1.75 -9.96 -6.53
CA ALA A 76 -2.15 -9.84 -5.13
C ALA A 76 -3.04 -8.62 -4.87
N VAL A 77 -2.79 -7.53 -5.57
CA VAL A 77 -3.45 -6.24 -5.35
C VAL A 77 -4.96 -6.29 -5.51
N PRO A 78 -5.55 -6.83 -6.61
CA PRO A 78 -7.00 -6.85 -6.76
C PRO A 78 -7.71 -7.54 -5.60
N GLU A 79 -7.09 -8.59 -5.06
CA GLU A 79 -7.66 -9.31 -3.93
C GLU A 79 -7.51 -8.54 -2.61
N VAL A 80 -6.34 -7.93 -2.37
CA VAL A 80 -6.09 -7.16 -1.14
C VAL A 80 -7.03 -5.95 -1.04
N PHE A 81 -7.24 -5.26 -2.15
CA PHE A 81 -8.03 -4.04 -2.20
C PHE A 81 -9.55 -4.30 -2.31
N ASP A 82 -9.97 -5.53 -2.62
CA ASP A 82 -11.38 -5.93 -2.59
C ASP A 82 -11.84 -6.15 -1.14
N THR A 83 -12.17 -5.04 -0.47
CA THR A 83 -12.66 -5.06 0.92
C THR A 83 -14.10 -5.56 1.03
N ALA A 84 -14.84 -5.71 -0.07
CA ALA A 84 -16.23 -6.20 -0.07
C ALA A 84 -16.34 -7.66 0.40
N LYS A 85 -15.25 -8.41 0.37
CA LYS A 85 -15.17 -9.79 0.88
C LYS A 85 -15.01 -9.90 2.39
N GLU A 86 -14.76 -8.79 3.07
CA GLU A 86 -14.67 -8.79 4.53
C GLU A 86 -16.03 -9.01 5.18
N SER A 87 -16.01 -9.63 6.35
CA SER A 87 -17.24 -9.84 7.11
C SER A 87 -17.84 -8.50 7.57
N LYS A 88 -19.17 -8.46 7.67
CA LYS A 88 -19.86 -7.26 8.16
C LYS A 88 -19.34 -6.81 9.53
N PRO A 89 -19.10 -7.67 10.54
CA PRO A 89 -18.51 -7.25 11.80
C PRO A 89 -17.14 -6.61 11.66
N THR A 90 -16.29 -7.11 10.75
CA THR A 90 -14.98 -6.50 10.47
C THR A 90 -15.16 -5.11 9.86
N LEU A 91 -16.04 -4.95 8.86
CA LEU A 91 -16.31 -3.64 8.25
C LEU A 91 -16.89 -2.63 9.27
N ASP A 92 -17.80 -3.08 10.13
CA ASP A 92 -18.39 -2.24 11.18
C ASP A 92 -17.34 -1.82 12.24
N LEU A 93 -16.35 -2.69 12.51
CA LEU A 93 -15.25 -2.40 13.43
C LEU A 93 -14.38 -1.23 12.95
N TYR A 94 -14.00 -1.23 11.67
CA TYR A 94 -13.16 -0.17 11.09
C TYR A 94 -13.94 1.12 10.85
N GLY A 95 -15.22 1.04 10.53
CA GLY A 95 -16.03 2.18 10.17
C GLY A 95 -16.00 2.50 8.66
N LYS A 96 -16.48 3.71 8.31
CA LYS A 96 -16.80 4.05 6.91
C LYS A 96 -15.88 5.12 6.31
N SER A 97 -14.96 5.72 7.09
CA SER A 97 -14.07 6.75 6.57
C SER A 97 -13.09 6.18 5.54
N GLU A 98 -12.56 7.02 4.66
CA GLU A 98 -11.54 6.60 3.70
C GLU A 98 -10.27 6.15 4.42
N PHE A 99 -9.90 6.83 5.49
CA PHE A 99 -8.76 6.44 6.31
C PHE A 99 -8.98 5.06 6.96
N ALA A 100 -10.18 4.77 7.45
CA ALA A 100 -10.55 3.47 8.01
C ALA A 100 -10.42 2.34 6.98
N LYS A 101 -10.79 2.59 5.74
CA LYS A 101 -10.57 1.63 4.63
C LYS A 101 -9.07 1.42 4.39
N GLY A 102 -8.27 2.49 4.48
CA GLY A 102 -6.82 2.41 4.42
C GLY A 102 -6.24 1.52 5.51
N CYS A 103 -6.71 1.68 6.75
CA CYS A 103 -6.34 0.82 7.87
C CYS A 103 -6.69 -0.65 7.63
N LEU A 104 -7.88 -0.93 7.09
CA LEU A 104 -8.29 -2.28 6.72
C LEU A 104 -7.39 -2.90 5.64
N ILE A 105 -7.05 -2.12 4.60
CA ILE A 105 -6.14 -2.56 3.55
C ILE A 105 -4.74 -2.80 4.12
N ALA A 106 -4.26 -1.94 5.02
CA ALA A 106 -2.97 -2.10 5.67
C ALA A 106 -2.89 -3.43 6.43
N ARG A 107 -3.93 -3.80 7.21
CA ARG A 107 -4.01 -5.10 7.86
C ARG A 107 -3.93 -6.25 6.84
N ARG A 108 -4.68 -6.16 5.74
CA ARG A 108 -4.69 -7.19 4.68
C ARG A 108 -3.33 -7.33 3.99
N LEU A 109 -2.58 -6.24 3.86
CA LEU A 109 -1.22 -6.25 3.35
C LEU A 109 -0.26 -6.94 4.33
N VAL A 110 -0.36 -6.62 5.62
CA VAL A 110 0.46 -7.25 6.67
C VAL A 110 0.20 -8.76 6.74
N GLU A 111 -1.06 -9.21 6.67
CA GLU A 111 -1.41 -10.63 6.60
C GLU A 111 -0.75 -11.37 5.44
N ARG A 112 -0.41 -10.65 4.37
CA ARG A 112 0.28 -11.20 3.18
C ARG A 112 1.79 -11.01 3.20
N GLY A 113 2.33 -10.60 4.35
CA GLY A 113 3.76 -10.48 4.58
C GLY A 113 4.38 -9.16 4.06
N VAL A 114 3.57 -8.14 3.79
CA VAL A 114 4.11 -6.80 3.52
C VAL A 114 4.69 -6.24 4.81
N ARG A 115 6.00 -5.99 4.81
CA ARG A 115 6.75 -5.63 6.02
C ARG A 115 6.57 -4.20 6.48
N MET A 116 6.22 -3.29 5.58
CA MET A 116 6.02 -1.87 5.89
C MET A 116 4.85 -1.32 5.09
N VAL A 117 3.90 -0.72 5.78
CA VAL A 117 2.77 0.00 5.21
C VAL A 117 2.72 1.38 5.84
N GLN A 118 2.74 2.42 5.03
CA GLN A 118 2.55 3.78 5.48
C GLN A 118 1.19 4.27 5.01
N LEU A 119 0.38 4.76 5.94
CA LEU A 119 -0.88 5.44 5.65
C LEU A 119 -0.70 6.92 5.93
N SER A 120 -1.04 7.74 4.95
CA SER A 120 -1.11 9.19 5.13
C SER A 120 -2.56 9.62 5.14
N HIS A 121 -2.95 10.38 6.14
CA HIS A 121 -4.26 11.00 6.20
C HIS A 121 -4.18 12.38 5.55
N SER A 122 -4.76 12.49 4.36
CA SER A 122 -4.98 13.78 3.70
C SER A 122 -6.40 13.81 3.17
N ILE A 123 -7.15 14.85 3.44
CA ILE A 123 -8.49 15.02 2.89
C ILE A 123 -8.33 15.65 1.50
N SER A 124 -8.66 14.88 0.47
CA SER A 124 -8.69 15.39 -0.90
C SER A 124 -9.80 16.44 -1.03
N GLY A 125 -9.44 17.65 -1.43
CA GLY A 125 -10.38 18.71 -1.75
C GLY A 125 -10.61 19.76 -0.65
N TYR A 126 -10.03 19.56 0.52
CA TYR A 126 -9.89 20.61 1.54
C TYR A 126 -8.42 20.81 1.84
N ASP A 127 -7.93 22.03 1.75
CA ASP A 127 -6.58 22.41 2.22
C ASP A 127 -6.46 22.35 3.75
N ILE A 128 -7.19 21.40 4.36
CA ILE A 128 -7.20 21.18 5.80
C ILE A 128 -6.23 20.05 6.08
N ALA A 129 -4.96 20.40 6.16
CA ALA A 129 -3.97 19.57 6.81
C ALA A 129 -4.24 19.51 8.32
N TRP A 130 -3.50 18.71 9.05
CA TRP A 130 -3.62 18.62 10.51
C TRP A 130 -3.29 19.93 11.21
N ASP A 131 -2.57 20.87 10.59
CA ASP A 131 -2.38 22.23 11.08
C ASP A 131 -3.62 23.13 10.92
N THR A 132 -4.67 22.63 10.28
CA THR A 132 -5.97 23.28 10.03
C THR A 132 -5.87 24.65 9.35
N GLY A 133 -4.79 24.88 8.56
CA GLY A 133 -4.55 26.15 7.86
C GLY A 133 -4.43 27.34 8.80
N HIS A 134 -3.99 27.11 10.04
CA HIS A 134 -3.83 28.10 11.10
C HIS A 134 -5.13 28.79 11.59
N GLY A 135 -6.29 28.25 11.22
CA GLY A 135 -7.59 28.88 11.51
C GLY A 135 -8.33 28.26 12.70
N ASP A 136 -8.95 27.12 12.48
CA ASP A 136 -9.82 26.48 13.48
C ASP A 136 -9.20 25.18 14.02
N ILE A 137 -8.23 25.29 14.92
CA ILE A 137 -7.59 24.14 15.56
C ILE A 137 -8.62 23.24 16.25
N LYS A 138 -9.56 23.82 16.97
CA LYS A 138 -10.53 23.07 17.77
C LYS A 138 -11.52 22.29 16.89
N GLY A 139 -12.14 22.94 15.92
CA GLY A 139 -13.09 22.32 15.00
C GLY A 139 -12.42 21.40 14.00
N GLY A 140 -11.32 21.85 13.39
CA GLY A 140 -10.56 21.10 12.42
C GLY A 140 -9.98 19.80 12.99
N HIS A 141 -9.28 19.87 14.11
CA HIS A 141 -8.74 18.67 14.76
C HIS A 141 -9.84 17.70 15.22
N ALA A 142 -10.96 18.21 15.74
CA ALA A 142 -12.08 17.35 16.13
C ALA A 142 -12.67 16.60 14.92
N HIS A 143 -12.70 17.24 13.75
CA HIS A 143 -13.14 16.59 12.51
C HIS A 143 -12.15 15.51 12.05
N LEU A 144 -10.87 15.86 11.94
CA LEU A 144 -9.81 14.96 11.50
C LEU A 144 -9.65 13.75 12.44
N ALA A 145 -9.75 13.99 13.75
CA ALA A 145 -9.70 12.92 14.74
C ALA A 145 -10.87 11.92 14.57
N ARG A 146 -12.08 12.38 14.29
CA ARG A 146 -13.22 11.49 14.03
C ARG A 146 -13.03 10.64 12.79
N GLU A 147 -12.37 11.17 11.77
CA GLU A 147 -12.06 10.41 10.54
C GLU A 147 -11.07 9.28 10.79
N CYS A 148 -10.13 9.46 11.73
CA CYS A 148 -9.05 8.53 12.00
C CYS A 148 -9.33 7.55 13.14
N ASP A 149 -10.00 8.02 14.21
CA ASP A 149 -10.09 7.35 15.51
C ASP A 149 -10.61 5.91 15.41
N GLN A 150 -11.78 5.73 14.80
CA GLN A 150 -12.38 4.42 14.66
C GLN A 150 -11.52 3.48 13.80
N GLY A 151 -10.94 3.97 12.71
CA GLY A 151 -10.09 3.19 11.83
C GLY A 151 -8.84 2.66 12.53
N ILE A 152 -8.20 3.50 13.36
CA ILE A 152 -7.03 3.12 14.15
C ILE A 152 -7.39 2.12 15.24
N ALA A 153 -8.46 2.38 15.98
CA ALA A 153 -8.95 1.46 17.01
C ALA A 153 -9.30 0.10 16.41
N GLY A 154 -9.99 0.10 15.26
CA GLY A 154 -10.32 -1.10 14.50
C GLY A 154 -9.09 -1.88 14.05
N LEU A 155 -8.07 -1.18 13.53
CA LEU A 155 -6.81 -1.80 13.11
C LEU A 155 -6.13 -2.53 14.27
N ILE A 156 -5.95 -1.85 15.40
CA ILE A 156 -5.28 -2.43 16.58
C ILE A 156 -6.07 -3.64 17.09
N GLN A 157 -7.39 -3.52 17.17
CA GLN A 157 -8.25 -4.59 17.66
C GLN A 157 -8.25 -5.80 16.72
N ASP A 158 -8.31 -5.58 15.40
CA ASP A 158 -8.31 -6.66 14.40
C ASP A 158 -6.94 -7.36 14.34
N LEU A 159 -5.83 -6.62 14.40
CA LEU A 159 -4.48 -7.19 14.51
C LEU A 159 -4.38 -8.07 15.77
N LYS A 160 -4.93 -7.62 16.90
CA LYS A 160 -4.94 -8.39 18.15
C LYS A 160 -5.77 -9.66 18.03
N LEU A 161 -6.98 -9.58 17.47
CA LEU A 161 -7.89 -10.73 17.29
C LEU A 161 -7.28 -11.78 16.35
N ARG A 162 -6.45 -11.37 15.41
CA ARG A 162 -5.77 -12.27 14.45
C ARG A 162 -4.41 -12.77 14.94
N GLY A 163 -3.96 -12.35 16.12
CA GLY A 163 -2.64 -12.70 16.64
C GLY A 163 -1.47 -12.05 15.90
N LEU A 164 -1.73 -10.98 15.15
CA LEU A 164 -0.73 -10.26 14.36
C LEU A 164 -0.10 -9.08 15.12
N LEU A 165 -0.73 -8.63 16.21
CA LEU A 165 -0.29 -7.43 16.92
C LEU A 165 1.08 -7.59 17.59
N ASP A 166 1.40 -8.79 18.05
CA ASP A 166 2.68 -9.08 18.73
C ASP A 166 3.88 -9.04 17.75
N GLU A 167 3.60 -9.19 16.45
CA GLU A 167 4.61 -9.15 15.37
C GLU A 167 4.52 -7.86 14.53
N THR A 168 3.62 -6.94 14.87
CA THR A 168 3.37 -5.72 14.09
C THR A 168 3.57 -4.48 14.95
N LEU A 169 4.59 -3.67 14.61
CA LEU A 169 4.78 -2.36 15.22
C LEU A 169 3.86 -1.33 14.56
N VAL A 170 2.94 -0.77 15.31
CA VAL A 170 2.06 0.32 14.89
C VAL A 170 2.62 1.64 15.40
N ILE A 171 2.96 2.54 14.48
CA ILE A 171 3.52 3.85 14.80
C ILE A 171 2.51 4.92 14.38
N TRP A 172 2.20 5.82 15.30
CA TRP A 172 1.51 7.07 15.01
C TRP A 172 2.54 8.20 15.05
N GLY A 173 2.59 8.97 14.01
CA GLY A 173 3.50 10.12 13.93
C GLY A 173 2.88 11.25 13.13
N GLY A 174 3.40 12.44 13.31
CA GLY A 174 3.09 13.63 12.55
C GLY A 174 4.38 14.36 12.20
N GLU A 175 4.26 15.43 11.45
CA GLU A 175 5.35 16.37 11.18
C GLU A 175 5.65 17.22 12.41
#